data_ea3004269fb5d99bb49250a54252b52d
#
_entry.id   ea3004269fb5d99bb49250a54252b52d
#
_cell.length_a   1.000
_cell.length_b   1.000
_cell.length_c   1.000
_cell.angle_alpha   90.00
_cell.angle_beta   90.00
_cell.angle_gamma   90.00
#
_symmetry.space_group_name_H-M   'P 1'
#
loop_
_entity.id
_entity.type
_entity.pdbx_description
1 polymer ?
#
loop_
_entity_poly.entity_id
_entity_poly.type
_entity_poly.pdbx_seq_one_letter_code
_entity_poly.pdbx_strand_id
1 'polypeptide(L)'
;MILEVALLDVLPDRTDEFEKAFAEASEIISSARGYLSHELQRCVEKPERYILLVRWQTLVDHTEGFRSSAAYGEWKRLLHHFYDPFPTVEHFEPVG
;
A
#
# COMPACT_ATOMS: atom_id res chain seq x y z
N MET A 1 15.88 -8.07 0.28
CA MET A 1 14.71 -7.25 0.64
C MET A 1 14.20 -6.53 -0.60
N ILE A 2 12.89 -6.45 -0.74
CA ILE A 2 12.23 -5.80 -1.87
C ILE A 2 11.41 -4.63 -1.35
N LEU A 3 11.46 -3.50 -2.04
CA LEU A 3 10.62 -2.34 -1.74
C LEU A 3 9.46 -2.28 -2.74
N GLU A 4 8.25 -2.34 -2.23
CA GLU A 4 7.04 -2.08 -3.02
C GLU A 4 6.74 -0.58 -2.96
N VAL A 5 6.46 0.03 -4.10
CA VAL A 5 6.13 1.46 -4.21
C VAL A 5 4.82 1.62 -4.96
N ALA A 6 3.88 2.34 -4.37
CA ALA A 6 2.62 2.68 -5.02
C ALA A 6 2.33 4.16 -4.82
N LEU A 7 2.06 4.87 -5.93
CA LEU A 7 1.54 6.24 -5.86
C LEU A 7 0.01 6.16 -5.84
N LEU A 8 -0.59 6.74 -4.80
CA LEU A 8 -2.01 6.64 -4.56
C LEU A 8 -2.64 8.02 -4.76
N ASP A 9 -3.45 8.16 -5.80
CA ASP A 9 -4.24 9.38 -6.01
C ASP A 9 -5.62 9.13 -5.42
N VAL A 10 -5.88 9.77 -4.28
CA VAL A 10 -7.12 9.61 -3.52
C VAL A 10 -8.15 10.61 -4.03
N LEU A 11 -9.40 10.21 -4.08
CA LEU A 11 -10.49 11.07 -4.50
C LEU A 11 -10.52 12.35 -3.65
N PRO A 12 -10.75 13.53 -4.28
CA PRO A 12 -10.84 14.79 -3.53
C PRO A 12 -11.88 14.69 -2.42
N ASP A 13 -11.61 15.34 -1.30
CA ASP A 13 -12.48 15.38 -0.13
C ASP A 13 -12.67 14.03 0.58
N ARG A 14 -11.90 13.01 0.19
CA ARG A 14 -11.95 11.68 0.82
C ARG A 14 -10.66 11.35 1.58
N THR A 15 -9.72 12.29 1.72
CA THR A 15 -8.42 12.01 2.32
C THR A 15 -8.52 11.63 3.80
N ASP A 16 -9.39 12.27 4.57
CA ASP A 16 -9.56 11.93 5.99
C ASP A 16 -10.12 10.52 6.16
N GLU A 17 -11.09 10.16 5.34
CA GLU A 17 -11.65 8.81 5.36
C GLU A 17 -10.62 7.78 4.93
N PHE A 18 -9.82 8.11 3.91
CA PHE A 18 -8.75 7.23 3.44
C PHE A 18 -7.72 6.97 4.56
N GLU A 19 -7.30 8.02 5.26
CA GLU A 19 -6.29 7.86 6.33
C GLU A 19 -6.81 6.99 7.46
N LYS A 20 -8.09 7.11 7.81
CA LYS A 20 -8.70 6.23 8.81
C LYS A 20 -8.76 4.78 8.34
N ALA A 21 -9.18 4.58 7.09
CA ALA A 21 -9.23 3.25 6.50
C ALA A 21 -7.83 2.63 6.41
N PHE A 22 -6.82 3.44 6.08
CA PHE A 22 -5.45 2.96 6.00
C PHE A 22 -4.92 2.54 7.38
N ALA A 23 -5.26 3.26 8.44
CA ALA A 23 -4.86 2.87 9.78
C ALA A 23 -5.38 1.47 10.13
N GLU A 24 -6.61 1.17 9.75
CA GLU A 24 -7.18 -0.17 9.92
C GLU A 24 -6.51 -1.19 9.00
N ALA A 25 -6.32 -0.85 7.74
CA ALA A 25 -5.70 -1.74 6.76
C ALA A 25 -4.26 -2.06 7.09
N SER A 26 -3.54 -1.15 7.75
CA SER A 26 -2.14 -1.36 8.11
C SER A 26 -1.95 -2.57 9.03
N GLU A 27 -2.94 -2.89 9.85
CA GLU A 27 -2.89 -4.07 10.70
C GLU A 27 -2.97 -5.35 9.87
N ILE A 28 -3.68 -5.30 8.75
CA ILE A 28 -3.82 -6.45 7.86
C ILE A 28 -2.49 -6.75 7.17
N ILE A 29 -1.88 -5.74 6.56
CA ILE A 29 -0.64 -5.96 5.81
C ILE A 29 0.53 -6.30 6.74
N SER A 30 0.56 -5.72 7.94
CA SER A 30 1.65 -6.00 8.89
C SER A 30 1.62 -7.41 9.45
N SER A 31 0.51 -8.12 9.26
CA SER A 31 0.40 -9.53 9.64
C SER A 31 0.76 -10.48 8.50
N ALA A 32 1.07 -9.97 7.32
CA ALA A 32 1.37 -10.80 6.16
C ALA A 32 2.75 -11.44 6.28
N ARG A 33 2.86 -12.67 5.78
CA ARG A 33 4.13 -13.39 5.76
C ARG A 33 5.15 -12.65 4.89
N GLY A 34 6.34 -12.45 5.42
CA GLY A 34 7.43 -11.76 4.72
C GLY A 34 7.36 -10.24 4.80
N TYR A 35 6.33 -9.69 5.41
CA TYR A 35 6.25 -8.26 5.66
C TYR A 35 7.36 -7.83 6.63
N LEU A 36 8.01 -6.70 6.32
CA LEU A 36 9.05 -6.13 7.18
C LEU A 36 8.63 -4.78 7.77
N SER A 37 8.18 -3.86 6.94
CA SER A 37 7.78 -2.53 7.39
C SER A 37 6.97 -1.83 6.29
N HIS A 38 6.32 -0.73 6.66
CA HIS A 38 5.66 0.13 5.67
C HIS A 38 5.67 1.58 6.13
N GLU A 39 5.48 2.47 5.16
CA GLU A 39 5.27 3.89 5.38
C GLU A 39 4.20 4.37 4.42
N LEU A 40 3.37 5.29 4.89
CA LEU A 40 2.46 6.05 4.05
C LEU A 40 2.80 7.52 4.23
N GLN A 41 3.14 8.21 3.13
CA GLN A 41 3.46 9.63 3.18
C GLN A 41 2.53 10.40 2.25
N ARG A 42 2.15 11.62 2.66
CA ARG A 42 1.35 12.50 1.83
C ARG A 42 2.26 13.40 1.02
N CYS A 43 1.92 13.60 -0.26
CA CYS A 43 2.64 14.54 -1.11
C CYS A 43 2.40 15.97 -0.64
N VAL A 44 3.49 16.73 -0.48
CA VAL A 44 3.40 18.12 -0.03
C VAL A 44 2.76 19.02 -1.10
N GLU A 45 3.12 18.78 -2.37
CA GLU A 45 2.62 19.57 -3.50
C GLU A 45 1.19 19.21 -3.92
N LYS A 46 0.80 17.96 -3.71
CA LYS A 46 -0.53 17.45 -4.11
C LYS A 46 -1.19 16.77 -2.92
N PRO A 47 -2.04 17.50 -2.17
CA PRO A 47 -2.58 16.97 -0.90
C PRO A 47 -3.42 15.70 -1.00
N GLU A 48 -3.92 15.36 -2.20
CA GLU A 48 -4.67 14.12 -2.42
C GLU A 48 -3.78 12.95 -2.83
N ARG A 49 -2.48 13.19 -3.04
CA ARG A 49 -1.55 12.13 -3.44
C ARG A 49 -0.76 11.62 -2.25
N TYR A 50 -0.65 10.31 -2.19
CA TYR A 50 0.14 9.61 -1.18
C TYR A 50 1.13 8.69 -1.87
N ILE A 51 2.20 8.36 -1.16
CA ILE A 51 3.09 7.28 -1.56
C ILE A 51 3.06 6.20 -0.48
N LEU A 52 2.85 4.96 -0.91
CA LEU A 52 2.92 3.79 -0.04
C LEU A 52 4.21 3.05 -0.32
N LEU A 53 4.99 2.83 0.73
CA LEU A 53 6.26 2.11 0.67
C LEU A 53 6.13 0.90 1.58
N VAL A 54 6.30 -0.30 1.04
CA VAL A 54 6.25 -1.53 1.83
C VAL A 54 7.52 -2.34 1.57
N ARG A 55 8.16 -2.77 2.64
CA ARG A 55 9.36 -3.63 2.54
C ARG A 55 8.97 -5.07 2.80
N TRP A 56 9.38 -5.94 1.89
CA TRP A 56 9.11 -7.38 1.93
C TRP A 56 10.43 -8.15 1.92
N GLN A 57 10.45 -9.32 2.55
CA GLN A 57 11.62 -10.19 2.50
C GLN A 57 11.91 -10.62 1.07
N THR A 58 10.89 -11.02 0.32
CA THR A 58 11.03 -11.43 -1.07
C THR A 58 9.88 -10.86 -1.91
N LEU A 59 10.11 -10.80 -3.23
CA LEU A 59 9.07 -10.35 -4.17
C LEU A 59 7.85 -11.28 -4.12
N VAL A 60 8.08 -12.58 -4.01
CA VAL A 60 7.02 -13.59 -3.99
C VAL A 60 6.10 -13.41 -2.76
N ASP A 61 6.64 -12.98 -1.63
CA ASP A 61 5.82 -12.72 -0.44
C ASP A 61 4.72 -11.71 -0.72
N HIS A 62 5.00 -10.69 -1.54
CA HIS A 62 3.98 -9.73 -1.93
C HIS A 62 3.14 -10.23 -3.10
N THR A 63 3.76 -10.59 -4.22
CA THR A 63 3.03 -10.83 -5.47
C THR A 63 2.21 -12.12 -5.44
N GLU A 64 2.66 -13.14 -4.75
CA GLU A 64 1.94 -14.40 -4.64
C GLU A 64 1.41 -14.65 -3.24
N GLY A 65 2.20 -14.35 -2.21
CA GLY A 65 1.78 -14.57 -0.84
C GLY A 65 0.62 -13.68 -0.45
N PHE A 66 0.85 -12.37 -0.35
CA PHE A 66 -0.18 -11.46 0.12
C PHE A 66 -1.33 -11.33 -0.88
N ARG A 67 -1.03 -11.11 -2.15
CA ARG A 67 -2.07 -10.90 -3.18
C ARG A 67 -2.99 -12.11 -3.36
N SER A 68 -2.53 -13.30 -3.02
CA SER A 68 -3.34 -14.52 -3.09
C SER A 68 -4.05 -14.86 -1.79
N SER A 69 -3.85 -14.07 -0.74
CA SER A 69 -4.39 -14.36 0.57
C SER A 69 -5.80 -13.80 0.75
N ALA A 70 -6.55 -14.39 1.69
CA ALA A 70 -7.85 -13.85 2.07
C ALA A 70 -7.70 -12.44 2.67
N ALA A 71 -6.60 -12.17 3.35
CA ALA A 71 -6.31 -10.86 3.93
C ALA A 71 -6.24 -9.76 2.86
N TYR A 72 -5.76 -10.07 1.67
CA TYR A 72 -5.73 -9.10 0.56
C TYR A 72 -7.14 -8.66 0.17
N GLY A 73 -8.11 -9.54 0.24
CA GLY A 73 -9.50 -9.19 -0.02
C GLY A 73 -10.01 -8.09 0.93
N GLU A 74 -9.66 -8.19 2.22
CA GLU A 74 -10.00 -7.16 3.20
C GLU A 74 -9.24 -5.86 2.97
N TRP A 75 -7.94 -5.95 2.65
CA TRP A 75 -7.12 -4.81 2.28
C TRP A 75 -7.74 -4.06 1.11
N LYS A 76 -8.11 -4.79 0.08
CA LYS A 76 -8.73 -4.25 -1.14
C LYS A 76 -10.06 -3.59 -0.84
N ARG A 77 -10.89 -4.24 -0.04
CA ARG A 77 -12.21 -3.73 0.35
C ARG A 77 -12.10 -2.39 1.09
N LEU A 78 -11.11 -2.25 1.94
CA LEU A 78 -10.92 -1.03 2.72
C LEU A 78 -10.39 0.13 1.90
N LEU A 79 -9.57 -0.13 0.86
CA LEU A 79 -8.74 0.92 0.26
C LEU A 79 -9.01 1.21 -1.22
N HIS A 80 -9.35 0.20 -2.03
CA HIS A 80 -9.31 0.38 -3.49
C HIS A 80 -10.36 1.36 -4.02
N HIS A 81 -11.45 1.57 -3.33
CA HIS A 81 -12.49 2.50 -3.77
C HIS A 81 -12.09 3.97 -3.60
N PHE A 82 -11.00 4.27 -2.92
CA PHE A 82 -10.52 5.63 -2.75
C PHE A 82 -9.68 6.14 -3.92
N TYR A 83 -9.21 5.26 -4.81
CA TYR A 83 -8.20 5.61 -5.80
C TYR A 83 -8.80 6.01 -7.15
N ASP A 84 -8.29 7.10 -7.73
CA ASP A 84 -8.62 7.52 -9.09
C ASP A 84 -7.47 8.39 -9.63
N PRO A 85 -6.69 7.92 -10.61
CA PRO A 85 -6.76 6.59 -11.24
C PRO A 85 -6.27 5.48 -10.31
N PHE A 86 -6.55 4.22 -10.71
CA PHE A 86 -6.05 3.08 -9.95
C PHE A 86 -4.52 3.05 -10.01
N PRO A 87 -3.84 2.82 -8.89
CA PRO A 87 -2.39 2.95 -8.84
C PRO A 87 -1.65 1.83 -9.57
N THR A 88 -0.48 2.19 -10.10
CA THR A 88 0.50 1.22 -10.57
C THR A 88 1.45 0.91 -9.40
N VAL A 89 1.74 -0.35 -9.21
CA VAL A 89 2.65 -0.81 -8.16
C VAL A 89 3.93 -1.30 -8.81
N GLU A 90 5.06 -0.79 -8.33
CA GLU A 90 6.37 -1.20 -8.82
C GLU A 90 7.22 -1.70 -7.66
N HIS A 91 8.21 -2.51 -7.97
CA HIS A 91 9.10 -3.10 -6.97
C HIS A 91 10.54 -2.70 -7.26
N PHE A 92 11.29 -2.46 -6.20
CA PHE A 92 12.67 -1.99 -6.28
C PHE A 92 13.54 -2.83 -5.37
N GLU A 93 14.80 -2.98 -5.76
CA GLU A 93 15.80 -3.67 -4.95
C GLU A 93 17.05 -2.79 -4.79
N PRO A 94 17.80 -2.96 -3.70
CA PRO A 94 19.01 -2.14 -3.48
C PRO A 94 20.05 -2.35 -4.57
N VAL A 95 20.79 -1.29 -4.89
CA VAL A 95 21.85 -1.29 -5.90
C VAL A 95 23.16 -0.80 -5.28
N GLY A 96 23.73 -1.44 -4.42
CA GLY A 96 24.99 -0.98 -3.90
C GLY A 96 25.11 -0.91 -2.42
#